data_8167428688b6a3847a2c48abc6cecc5a
#
_entry.id   8167428688b6a3847a2c48abc6cecc5a
#
_cell.length_a   1.000
_cell.length_b   1.000
_cell.length_c   1.000
_cell.angle_alpha   90.00
_cell.angle_beta   90.00
_cell.angle_gamma   90.00
#
_symmetry.space_group_name_H-M   'P 1'
#
loop_
_entity.id
_entity.type
_entity.pdbx_description
1 polymer ?
#
loop_
_entity_poly.entity_id
_entity_poly.type
_entity_poly.pdbx_seq_one_letter_code
_entity_poly.pdbx_strand_id
1 'polypeptide(L)'
;MNFQDTIEKRRSIRRYLKKKVSKADIEQLLDAARMAESWKNSQTPRYHIIMNDELLKNFKEQCLPQFNANNCADAPVIIVATFKHNRAGFQRNGSPDNELKNGWGIYDTALSNQNFILKATELGLGTLVMGIRDEKAIRNLLNIPADETIVSVISLGYPDIDPEMPKRKSNIEIATYYE
;
A
#
# COMPACT_ATOMS: atom_id res chain seq x y z
N MET A 1 19.16 -8.95 -4.05
CA MET A 1 18.57 -9.68 -2.88
C MET A 1 17.72 -10.78 -3.45
N ASN A 2 17.75 -12.01 -2.89
CA ASN A 2 16.83 -13.06 -3.33
C ASN A 2 15.44 -12.87 -2.68
N PHE A 3 14.46 -13.65 -3.11
CA PHE A 3 13.07 -13.50 -2.64
C PHE A 3 12.93 -13.76 -1.13
N GLN A 4 13.60 -14.79 -0.60
CA GLN A 4 13.56 -15.12 0.82
C GLN A 4 14.15 -14.00 1.67
N ASP A 5 15.32 -13.49 1.29
CA ASP A 5 15.96 -12.35 1.98
C ASP A 5 15.03 -11.12 2.01
N THR A 6 14.32 -10.87 0.90
CA THR A 6 13.42 -9.72 0.79
C THR A 6 12.25 -9.83 1.75
N ILE A 7 11.62 -11.01 1.85
CA ILE A 7 10.53 -11.27 2.80
C ILE A 7 11.04 -11.12 4.24
N GLU A 8 12.19 -11.68 4.54
CA GLU A 8 12.76 -11.66 5.91
C GLU A 8 13.22 -10.28 6.33
N LYS A 9 13.72 -9.46 5.41
CA LYS A 9 14.19 -8.09 5.69
C LYS A 9 13.07 -7.06 5.75
N ARG A 10 11.95 -7.29 5.07
CA ARG A 10 10.86 -6.31 5.03
C ARG A 10 10.33 -5.98 6.42
N ARG A 11 10.32 -4.70 6.75
CA ARG A 11 9.79 -4.15 8.02
C ARG A 11 8.84 -2.99 7.77
N SER A 12 8.00 -2.70 8.75
CA SER A 12 7.21 -1.46 8.81
C SER A 12 8.11 -0.34 9.35
N ILE A 13 8.50 0.58 8.49
CA ILE A 13 9.44 1.66 8.80
C ILE A 13 8.68 2.90 9.24
N ARG A 14 9.06 3.47 10.39
CA ARG A 14 8.40 4.61 11.05
C ARG A 14 9.33 5.81 11.28
N ARG A 15 10.53 5.77 10.73
CA ARG A 15 11.45 6.91 10.61
C ARG A 15 12.21 6.79 9.30
N TYR A 16 12.43 7.92 8.66
CA TYR A 16 13.02 7.99 7.33
C TYR A 16 14.15 9.01 7.32
N LEU A 17 15.17 8.75 6.51
CA LEU A 17 16.17 9.73 6.17
C LEU A 17 15.55 10.83 5.30
N LYS A 18 15.99 12.08 5.49
CA LYS A 18 15.63 13.22 4.62
C LYS A 18 16.31 13.11 3.26
N LYS A 19 15.97 12.06 2.53
CA LYS A 19 16.54 11.74 1.21
C LYS A 19 15.41 11.49 0.23
N LYS A 20 15.44 12.18 -0.92
CA LYS A 20 14.42 12.02 -1.97
C LYS A 20 14.51 10.64 -2.60
N VAL A 21 13.34 10.06 -2.91
CA VAL A 21 13.19 8.85 -3.72
C VAL A 21 13.05 9.31 -5.18
N SER A 22 13.72 8.64 -6.09
CA SER A 22 13.64 8.99 -7.50
C SER A 22 12.33 8.53 -8.14
N LYS A 23 11.89 9.22 -9.19
CA LYS A 23 10.74 8.78 -9.98
C LYS A 23 11.00 7.41 -10.63
N ALA A 24 12.24 7.15 -11.03
CA ALA A 24 12.64 5.86 -11.61
C ALA A 24 12.50 4.70 -10.60
N ASP A 25 12.78 4.93 -9.32
CA ASP A 25 12.54 3.92 -8.28
C ASP A 25 11.04 3.65 -8.15
N ILE A 26 10.21 4.72 -8.12
CA ILE A 26 8.74 4.57 -8.03
C ILE A 26 8.19 3.80 -9.23
N GLU A 27 8.65 4.05 -10.44
CA GLU A 27 8.23 3.29 -11.64
C GLU A 27 8.55 1.79 -11.49
N GLN A 28 9.73 1.43 -10.94
CA GLN A 28 10.04 0.03 -10.65
C GLN A 28 9.11 -0.60 -9.62
N LEU A 29 8.68 0.17 -8.60
CA LEU A 29 7.70 -0.30 -7.61
C LEU A 29 6.33 -0.53 -8.25
N LEU A 30 5.90 0.37 -9.13
CA LEU A 30 4.64 0.23 -9.88
C LEU A 30 4.69 -0.93 -10.87
N ASP A 31 5.84 -1.15 -11.51
CA ASP A 31 6.05 -2.31 -12.37
C ASP A 31 5.90 -3.64 -11.62
N ALA A 32 6.42 -3.73 -10.40
CA ALA A 32 6.21 -4.90 -9.55
C ALA A 32 4.74 -5.03 -9.10
N ALA A 33 4.12 -3.92 -8.71
CA ALA A 33 2.73 -3.89 -8.27
C ALA A 33 1.75 -4.40 -9.32
N ARG A 34 1.92 -3.96 -10.59
CA ARG A 34 1.04 -4.35 -11.71
C ARG A 34 1.19 -5.81 -12.15
N MET A 35 2.23 -6.52 -11.69
CA MET A 35 2.42 -7.95 -11.95
C MET A 35 1.62 -8.85 -11.02
N ALA A 36 0.95 -8.29 -10.00
CA ALA A 36 0.04 -9.04 -9.16
C ALA A 36 -1.17 -9.53 -9.97
N GLU A 37 -1.63 -10.73 -9.65
CA GLU A 37 -2.91 -11.22 -10.15
C GLU A 37 -4.07 -10.38 -9.63
N SER A 38 -5.21 -10.44 -10.31
CA SER A 38 -6.45 -9.80 -9.89
C SER A 38 -7.67 -10.60 -10.35
N TRP A 39 -8.79 -10.41 -9.67
CA TRP A 39 -10.05 -11.06 -10.00
C TRP A 39 -10.38 -10.94 -11.51
N LYS A 40 -10.42 -12.10 -12.22
CA LYS A 40 -10.66 -12.16 -13.67
C LYS A 40 -9.77 -11.18 -14.47
N ASN A 41 -8.56 -10.94 -14.01
CA ASN A 41 -7.64 -9.94 -14.56
C ASN A 41 -8.26 -8.53 -14.68
N SER A 42 -9.04 -8.13 -13.68
CA SER A 42 -9.77 -6.86 -13.66
C SER A 42 -8.87 -5.63 -13.47
N GLN A 43 -7.67 -5.81 -12.93
CA GLN A 43 -6.62 -4.81 -12.77
C GLN A 43 -7.15 -3.49 -12.16
N THR A 44 -7.92 -3.62 -11.07
CA THR A 44 -8.59 -2.49 -10.43
C THR A 44 -7.73 -1.61 -9.53
N PRO A 45 -6.57 -2.04 -8.96
CA PRO A 45 -5.76 -1.19 -8.09
C PRO A 45 -5.30 0.10 -8.78
N ARG A 46 -5.24 1.20 -8.01
CA ARG A 46 -4.75 2.52 -8.43
C ARG A 46 -3.87 3.10 -7.34
N TYR A 47 -2.92 3.94 -7.73
CA TYR A 47 -1.94 4.55 -6.84
C TYR A 47 -1.89 6.06 -7.08
N HIS A 48 -2.23 6.84 -6.06
CA HIS A 48 -2.06 8.29 -6.05
C HIS A 48 -0.78 8.61 -5.28
N ILE A 49 0.23 9.13 -5.96
CA ILE A 49 1.59 9.30 -5.44
C ILE A 49 1.88 10.77 -5.20
N ILE A 50 2.20 11.10 -3.95
CA ILE A 50 2.50 12.46 -3.50
C ILE A 50 4.02 12.56 -3.30
N MET A 51 4.67 13.46 -4.05
CA MET A 51 6.10 13.76 -3.97
C MET A 51 6.39 15.26 -3.82
N ASN A 52 5.37 16.10 -3.96
CA ASN A 52 5.48 17.54 -3.76
C ASN A 52 5.54 17.84 -2.26
N ASP A 53 6.54 18.61 -1.82
CA ASP A 53 6.82 18.85 -0.40
C ASP A 53 5.66 19.57 0.32
N GLU A 54 5.01 20.55 -0.34
CA GLU A 54 3.86 21.26 0.22
C GLU A 54 2.63 20.35 0.35
N LEU A 55 2.34 19.57 -0.69
CA LEU A 55 1.22 18.63 -0.66
C LEU A 55 1.46 17.51 0.37
N LEU A 56 2.71 17.03 0.52
CA LEU A 56 3.08 16.07 1.57
C LEU A 56 2.81 16.63 2.98
N LYS A 57 3.17 17.91 3.23
CA LYS A 57 2.88 18.56 4.50
C LYS A 57 1.37 18.62 4.74
N ASN A 58 0.62 19.18 3.79
CA ASN A 58 -0.83 19.32 3.90
C ASN A 58 -1.53 17.97 4.10
N PHE A 59 -1.08 16.92 3.39
CA PHE A 59 -1.62 15.58 3.53
C PHE A 59 -1.41 15.01 4.94
N LYS A 60 -0.19 15.13 5.48
CA LYS A 60 0.13 14.62 6.82
C LYS A 60 -0.67 15.34 7.91
N GLU A 61 -0.88 16.64 7.77
CA GLU A 61 -1.62 17.46 8.73
C GLU A 61 -3.13 17.26 8.68
N GLN A 62 -3.71 17.08 7.48
CA GLN A 62 -5.16 17.08 7.28
C GLN A 62 -5.76 15.67 7.17
N CYS A 63 -4.99 14.70 6.68
CA CYS A 63 -5.50 13.39 6.30
C CYS A 63 -5.10 12.26 7.25
N LEU A 64 -4.12 12.48 8.13
CA LEU A 64 -3.61 11.48 9.04
C LEU A 64 -3.81 11.88 10.52
N PRO A 65 -4.14 10.93 11.40
CA PRO A 65 -4.06 11.19 12.83
C PRO A 65 -2.60 11.45 13.23
N GLN A 66 -2.39 12.23 14.30
CA GLN A 66 -1.09 12.72 14.72
C GLN A 66 -0.01 11.63 14.84
N PHE A 67 -0.37 10.45 15.36
CA PHE A 67 0.60 9.35 15.49
C PHE A 67 1.08 8.80 14.14
N ASN A 68 0.21 8.74 13.11
CA ASN A 68 0.61 8.35 11.77
C ASN A 68 1.38 9.47 11.05
N ALA A 69 0.99 10.73 11.24
CA ALA A 69 1.75 11.88 10.75
C ALA A 69 3.18 11.87 11.31
N ASN A 70 3.35 11.59 12.60
CA ASN A 70 4.66 11.47 13.25
C ASN A 70 5.47 10.29 12.69
N ASN A 71 4.84 9.11 12.49
CA ASN A 71 5.49 7.92 11.94
C ASN A 71 6.04 8.12 10.52
N CYS A 72 5.48 9.05 9.75
CA CYS A 72 5.90 9.34 8.38
C CYS A 72 6.40 10.78 8.19
N ALA A 73 6.80 11.46 9.27
CA ALA A 73 7.17 12.89 9.25
C ALA A 73 8.20 13.21 8.15
N ASP A 74 9.29 12.45 8.08
CA ASP A 74 10.38 12.65 7.11
C ASP A 74 10.25 11.77 5.85
N ALA A 75 9.13 11.03 5.67
CA ALA A 75 8.90 10.26 4.46
C ALA A 75 8.77 11.20 3.24
N PRO A 76 9.63 11.04 2.21
CA PRO A 76 9.63 11.90 1.02
C PRO A 76 8.51 11.57 0.03
N VAL A 77 7.81 10.45 0.23
CA VAL A 77 6.70 10.01 -0.63
C VAL A 77 5.57 9.44 0.23
N ILE A 78 4.35 9.82 -0.10
CA ILE A 78 3.12 9.20 0.39
C ILE A 78 2.35 8.66 -0.80
N ILE A 79 1.83 7.45 -0.67
CA ILE A 79 1.01 6.79 -1.67
C ILE A 79 -0.36 6.50 -1.08
N VAL A 80 -1.43 6.86 -1.78
CA VAL A 80 -2.78 6.42 -1.45
C VAL A 80 -3.14 5.29 -2.40
N ALA A 81 -3.32 4.09 -1.86
CA ALA A 81 -3.74 2.92 -2.60
C ALA A 81 -5.26 2.85 -2.64
N THR A 82 -5.81 2.79 -3.84
CA THR A 82 -7.25 2.71 -4.11
C THR A 82 -7.55 1.56 -5.08
N PHE A 83 -8.82 1.28 -5.31
CA PHE A 83 -9.26 0.43 -6.42
C PHE A 83 -10.55 0.93 -7.05
N LYS A 84 -10.74 0.66 -8.33
CA LYS A 84 -12.02 0.89 -9.03
C LYS A 84 -13.06 -0.08 -8.51
N HIS A 85 -14.08 0.43 -7.80
CA HIS A 85 -15.12 -0.41 -7.20
C HIS A 85 -16.11 -1.00 -8.22
N ASN A 86 -16.90 -1.98 -7.79
CA ASN A 86 -17.90 -2.68 -8.58
C ASN A 86 -17.34 -3.33 -9.88
N ARG A 87 -16.08 -3.80 -9.83
CA ARG A 87 -15.41 -4.51 -10.91
C ARG A 87 -14.88 -5.88 -10.45
N ALA A 88 -13.85 -5.91 -9.58
CA ALA A 88 -13.43 -7.14 -8.95
C ALA A 88 -14.56 -7.68 -8.07
N GLY A 89 -14.93 -8.95 -8.23
CA GLY A 89 -16.06 -9.59 -7.54
C GLY A 89 -17.44 -9.30 -8.13
N PHE A 90 -17.49 -8.71 -9.35
CA PHE A 90 -18.75 -8.37 -10.03
C PHE A 90 -18.82 -8.92 -11.46
N GLN A 91 -20.04 -9.19 -11.90
CA GLN A 91 -20.41 -9.51 -13.28
C GLN A 91 -20.49 -8.23 -14.11
N ARG A 92 -20.53 -8.39 -15.44
CA ARG A 92 -20.67 -7.25 -16.38
C ARG A 92 -21.98 -6.47 -16.22
N ASN A 93 -23.03 -7.11 -15.72
CA ASN A 93 -24.33 -6.50 -15.44
C ASN A 93 -24.39 -5.76 -14.09
N GLY A 94 -23.27 -5.72 -13.34
CA GLY A 94 -23.16 -5.07 -12.05
C GLY A 94 -23.60 -5.92 -10.86
N SER A 95 -24.03 -7.17 -11.06
CA SER A 95 -24.36 -8.09 -9.97
C SER A 95 -23.08 -8.62 -9.31
N PRO A 96 -23.02 -8.76 -7.97
CA PRO A 96 -21.87 -9.38 -7.33
C PRO A 96 -21.77 -10.87 -7.67
N ASP A 97 -20.55 -11.38 -7.85
CA ASP A 97 -20.27 -12.79 -8.08
C ASP A 97 -20.43 -13.64 -6.79
N ASN A 98 -20.20 -13.02 -5.63
CA ASN A 98 -20.39 -13.64 -4.31
C ASN A 98 -20.58 -12.58 -3.19
N GLU A 99 -20.67 -13.05 -1.95
CA GLU A 99 -20.95 -12.26 -0.75
C GLU A 99 -19.87 -11.21 -0.42
N LEU A 100 -18.62 -11.39 -0.90
CA LEU A 100 -17.52 -10.46 -0.61
C LEU A 100 -17.58 -9.17 -1.43
N LYS A 101 -18.29 -9.15 -2.57
CA LYS A 101 -18.49 -7.93 -3.36
C LYS A 101 -17.17 -7.16 -3.60
N ASN A 102 -17.12 -5.88 -3.19
CA ASN A 102 -15.91 -5.04 -3.27
C ASN A 102 -14.75 -5.52 -2.36
N GLY A 103 -14.96 -6.51 -1.50
CA GLY A 103 -13.87 -7.18 -0.78
C GLY A 103 -12.81 -7.76 -1.71
N TRP A 104 -13.20 -8.21 -2.91
CA TRP A 104 -12.26 -8.67 -3.94
C TRP A 104 -11.36 -7.55 -4.47
N GLY A 105 -11.88 -6.32 -4.59
CA GLY A 105 -11.05 -5.17 -4.92
C GLY A 105 -10.02 -4.83 -3.84
N ILE A 106 -10.39 -4.99 -2.55
CA ILE A 106 -9.46 -4.87 -1.43
C ILE A 106 -8.40 -5.97 -1.48
N TYR A 107 -8.82 -7.23 -1.75
CA TYR A 107 -7.91 -8.37 -1.87
C TYR A 107 -6.89 -8.16 -3.00
N ASP A 108 -7.33 -7.80 -4.21
CA ASP A 108 -6.48 -7.51 -5.35
C ASP A 108 -5.49 -6.37 -5.03
N THR A 109 -5.96 -5.31 -4.35
CA THR A 109 -5.12 -4.18 -3.94
C THR A 109 -4.06 -4.63 -2.91
N ALA A 110 -4.41 -5.55 -2.01
CA ALA A 110 -3.46 -6.08 -1.03
C ALA A 110 -2.34 -6.90 -1.70
N LEU A 111 -2.66 -7.73 -2.70
CA LEU A 111 -1.67 -8.47 -3.50
C LEU A 111 -0.73 -7.52 -4.25
N SER A 112 -1.30 -6.51 -4.91
CA SER A 112 -0.55 -5.49 -5.62
C SER A 112 0.36 -4.67 -4.69
N ASN A 113 -0.16 -4.24 -3.54
CA ASN A 113 0.61 -3.55 -2.51
C ASN A 113 1.75 -4.41 -1.96
N GLN A 114 1.55 -5.72 -1.79
CA GLN A 114 2.61 -6.60 -1.30
C GLN A 114 3.78 -6.69 -2.29
N ASN A 115 3.52 -6.79 -3.59
CA ASN A 115 4.57 -6.75 -4.60
C ASN A 115 5.32 -5.40 -4.58
N PHE A 116 4.59 -4.28 -4.48
CA PHE A 116 5.15 -2.93 -4.32
C PHE A 116 6.10 -2.85 -3.12
N ILE A 117 5.66 -3.34 -1.96
CA ILE A 117 6.38 -3.28 -0.69
C ILE A 117 7.64 -4.16 -0.73
N LEU A 118 7.55 -5.37 -1.30
CA LEU A 118 8.70 -6.25 -1.44
C LEU A 118 9.74 -5.65 -2.40
N LYS A 119 9.30 -5.06 -3.51
CA LYS A 119 10.20 -4.35 -4.44
C LYS A 119 10.86 -3.15 -3.77
N ALA A 120 10.14 -2.39 -2.94
CA ALA A 120 10.73 -1.31 -2.15
C ALA A 120 11.85 -1.83 -1.24
N THR A 121 11.62 -2.94 -0.55
CA THR A 121 12.63 -3.58 0.30
C THR A 121 13.86 -4.02 -0.50
N GLU A 122 13.66 -4.62 -1.68
CA GLU A 122 14.75 -5.02 -2.58
C GLU A 122 15.63 -3.83 -3.00
N LEU A 123 15.02 -2.66 -3.22
CA LEU A 123 15.71 -1.40 -3.56
C LEU A 123 16.30 -0.67 -2.34
N GLY A 124 16.23 -1.25 -1.14
CA GLY A 124 16.69 -0.61 0.10
C GLY A 124 15.77 0.51 0.60
N LEU A 125 14.54 0.56 0.11
CA LEU A 125 13.52 1.49 0.58
C LEU A 125 12.67 0.83 1.68
N GLY A 126 12.12 1.66 2.58
CA GLY A 126 11.21 1.24 3.63
C GLY A 126 9.80 1.77 3.40
N THR A 127 8.82 1.03 3.88
CA THR A 127 7.40 1.38 3.78
C THR A 127 6.68 1.23 5.12
N LEU A 128 5.59 1.98 5.30
CA LEU A 128 4.60 1.77 6.36
C LEU A 128 3.20 1.83 5.77
N VAL A 129 2.43 0.76 5.93
CA VAL A 129 1.00 0.75 5.57
C VAL A 129 0.18 1.30 6.74
N MET A 130 -0.64 2.30 6.47
CA MET A 130 -1.48 3.00 7.44
C MET A 130 -2.95 2.86 7.04
N GLY A 131 -3.74 2.19 7.90
CA GLY A 131 -5.17 2.02 7.71
C GLY A 131 -5.99 3.12 8.41
N ILE A 132 -5.48 3.72 9.50
CA ILE A 132 -6.17 4.80 10.22
C ILE A 132 -5.84 6.12 9.54
N ARG A 133 -6.84 6.70 8.90
CA ARG A 133 -6.78 7.88 8.04
C ARG A 133 -8.14 8.56 7.93
N ASP A 134 -8.19 9.81 7.51
CA ASP A 134 -9.42 10.49 7.14
C ASP A 134 -9.70 10.32 5.64
N GLU A 135 -10.65 9.45 5.30
CA GLU A 135 -11.02 9.14 3.90
C GLU A 135 -11.57 10.37 3.18
N LYS A 136 -12.41 11.18 3.84
CA LYS A 136 -13.02 12.37 3.25
C LYS A 136 -11.99 13.45 2.96
N ALA A 137 -11.08 13.70 3.91
CA ALA A 137 -9.99 14.65 3.72
C ALA A 137 -9.08 14.24 2.57
N ILE A 138 -8.70 12.96 2.48
CA ILE A 138 -7.88 12.43 1.39
C ILE A 138 -8.56 12.64 0.04
N ARG A 139 -9.84 12.25 -0.07
CA ARG A 139 -10.62 12.36 -1.29
C ARG A 139 -10.70 13.80 -1.79
N ASN A 140 -10.96 14.73 -0.88
CA ASN A 140 -11.05 16.16 -1.21
C ASN A 140 -9.69 16.75 -1.62
N LEU A 141 -8.63 16.45 -0.85
CA LEU A 141 -7.30 17.01 -1.08
C LEU A 141 -6.70 16.55 -2.42
N LEU A 142 -6.92 15.28 -2.79
CA LEU A 142 -6.35 14.68 -3.99
C LEU A 142 -7.32 14.57 -5.17
N ASN A 143 -8.57 15.04 -5.03
CA ASN A 143 -9.64 14.90 -6.02
C ASN A 143 -9.80 13.45 -6.50
N ILE A 144 -9.77 12.49 -5.56
CA ILE A 144 -9.91 11.06 -5.89
C ILE A 144 -11.30 10.79 -6.47
N PRO A 145 -11.39 10.15 -7.64
CA PRO A 145 -12.67 9.86 -8.30
C PRO A 145 -13.64 9.10 -7.39
N ALA A 146 -14.95 9.39 -7.53
CA ALA A 146 -15.98 8.76 -6.70
C ALA A 146 -16.09 7.24 -6.93
N ASP A 147 -15.66 6.74 -8.10
CA ASP A 147 -15.63 5.33 -8.44
C ASP A 147 -14.38 4.59 -7.90
N GLU A 148 -13.57 5.27 -7.08
CA GLU A 148 -12.43 4.67 -6.39
C GLU A 148 -12.69 4.55 -4.88
N THR A 149 -12.44 3.36 -4.33
CA THR A 149 -12.44 3.12 -2.88
C THR A 149 -11.02 3.25 -2.35
N ILE A 150 -10.81 4.11 -1.36
CA ILE A 150 -9.51 4.31 -0.69
C ILE A 150 -9.28 3.17 0.29
N VAL A 151 -8.21 2.38 0.11
CA VAL A 151 -7.88 1.22 0.96
C VAL A 151 -6.91 1.61 2.06
N SER A 152 -5.76 2.14 1.70
CA SER A 152 -4.68 2.44 2.66
C SER A 152 -3.82 3.61 2.18
N VAL A 153 -3.05 4.14 3.13
CA VAL A 153 -1.96 5.08 2.86
C VAL A 153 -0.65 4.35 3.11
N ILE A 154 0.33 4.52 2.23
CA ILE A 154 1.66 3.92 2.35
C ILE A 154 2.68 5.06 2.34
N SER A 155 3.49 5.19 3.42
CA SER A 155 4.66 6.05 3.37
C SER A 155 5.85 5.28 2.81
N LEU A 156 6.73 5.97 2.08
CA LEU A 156 7.88 5.40 1.38
C LEU A 156 9.08 6.33 1.52
N GLY A 157 10.24 5.75 1.78
CA GLY A 157 11.52 6.49 1.87
C GLY A 157 12.67 5.58 2.28
N TYR A 158 13.85 6.14 2.43
CA TYR A 158 15.02 5.41 2.95
C TYR A 158 14.89 5.24 4.45
N PRO A 159 15.01 4.01 5.02
CA PRO A 159 14.90 3.78 6.45
C PRO A 159 15.98 4.52 7.25
N ASP A 160 15.61 5.12 8.38
CA ASP A 160 16.49 5.66 9.42
C ASP A 160 16.50 4.77 10.69
N ILE A 161 15.91 3.60 10.62
CA ILE A 161 15.84 2.59 11.66
C ILE A 161 15.90 1.21 11.05
N ASP A 162 16.39 0.24 11.81
CA ASP A 162 16.36 -1.19 11.49
C ASP A 162 15.58 -1.95 12.57
N PRO A 163 14.25 -2.02 12.49
CA PRO A 163 13.43 -2.67 13.52
C PRO A 163 13.61 -4.18 13.49
N GLU A 164 13.62 -4.81 14.65
CA GLU A 164 13.59 -6.25 14.77
C GLU A 164 12.34 -6.87 14.12
N MET A 165 12.46 -8.12 13.69
CA MET A 165 11.32 -8.87 13.14
C MET A 165 10.37 -9.27 14.28
N PRO A 166 9.10 -8.84 14.25
CA PRO A 166 8.11 -9.29 15.22
C PRO A 166 7.89 -10.80 15.11
N LYS A 167 7.63 -11.46 16.25
CA LYS A 167 7.30 -12.88 16.29
C LYS A 167 6.17 -13.21 15.30
N ARG A 168 6.29 -14.33 14.62
CA ARG A 168 5.26 -14.88 13.74
C ARG A 168 4.61 -16.10 14.37
N LYS A 169 3.36 -16.35 14.04
CA LYS A 169 2.69 -17.61 14.33
C LYS A 169 3.39 -18.75 13.61
N SER A 170 3.37 -19.92 14.20
CA SER A 170 3.84 -21.15 13.56
C SER A 170 2.88 -21.62 12.46
N ASN A 171 3.35 -22.51 11.60
CA ASN A 171 2.49 -23.10 10.55
C ASN A 171 1.27 -23.82 11.13
N ILE A 172 1.42 -24.48 12.27
CA ILE A 172 0.32 -25.18 12.97
C ILE A 172 -0.78 -24.22 13.44
N GLU A 173 -0.41 -22.95 13.78
CA GLU A 173 -1.39 -21.96 14.22
C GLU A 173 -2.17 -21.30 13.07
N ILE A 174 -1.69 -21.43 11.84
CA ILE A 174 -2.28 -20.75 10.67
C ILE A 174 -2.82 -21.70 9.61
N ALA A 175 -2.52 -23.01 9.70
CA ALA A 175 -2.94 -24.00 8.71
C ALA A 175 -3.64 -25.20 9.36
N THR A 176 -4.69 -25.70 8.71
CA THR A 176 -5.34 -26.98 9.04
C THR A 176 -5.18 -27.89 7.84
N TYR A 177 -4.72 -29.13 8.07
CA TYR A 177 -4.56 -30.16 7.04
C TYR A 177 -5.74 -31.12 7.11
N TYR A 178 -6.34 -31.41 5.97
CA TYR A 178 -7.35 -32.44 5.77
C TYR A 178 -6.75 -33.52 4.89
N GLU A 179 -6.38 -34.65 5.50
CA GLU A 179 -5.74 -35.81 4.84
C GLU A 179 -6.71 -36.97 4.63
#